data_5f5addf92cd4ca846f55fe98742f4820
#
_entry.id   5f5addf92cd4ca846f55fe98742f4820
#
_cell.length_a   1.000
_cell.length_b   1.000
_cell.length_c   1.000
_cell.angle_alpha   90.00
_cell.angle_beta   90.00
_cell.angle_gamma   90.00
#
_symmetry.space_group_name_H-M   'P 1'
#
loop_
_entity.id
_entity.type
_entity.pdbx_description
1 polymer ?
#
loop_
_entity_poly.entity_id
_entity_poly.type
_entity_poly.pdbx_seq_one_letter_code
_entity_poly.pdbx_strand_id
1 'polypeptide(L)'
;MGIRITGTGLYHPEEVITNEELVDCLNAYVEQFNSENAEKIEAGEVVARRGSSAEFIEKASGVKRRYVIEKSGVLDINRLRPRLEERSDEELSIQAEWGVIAAKQAMENAGVTAEDIDVVILACSNLQRAYPAVAIEIQTALGIQGYAYDMNVACSAATFGLKQAYDAVKTGARRVLLVNVEITSGHTDYRSRDCHFIFGDVATASIIEETDSKTGFEIVDTHLFTQFSNNIRNNFGFLNGSELTSRDDKQFRQDGRKVFKEVCPLVAKIISTQLGKNSIQPENVKRFWLHQANANMNELILKLIVGKEVAEADPDLVPIILDEFANTSSAGVIIALHRSADQVNDGEYGVLCSFGAGYSVGSILVQKHVA
;
A
#
# COMPACT_ATOMS: atom_id res chain seq x y z
N MET A 1 -8.90 3.18 -29.35
CA MET A 1 -8.14 2.30 -28.44
C MET A 1 -8.04 2.97 -27.10
N GLY A 2 -8.36 2.25 -26.02
CA GLY A 2 -8.26 2.73 -24.65
C GLY A 2 -7.01 2.18 -23.96
N ILE A 3 -6.45 2.93 -22.99
CA ILE A 3 -5.35 2.43 -22.16
C ILE A 3 -5.95 1.73 -20.96
N ARG A 4 -5.67 0.44 -20.79
CA ARG A 4 -6.31 -0.45 -19.82
C ARG A 4 -5.33 -1.11 -18.87
N ILE A 5 -5.80 -1.38 -17.66
CA ILE A 5 -5.18 -2.35 -16.75
C ILE A 5 -5.74 -3.72 -17.19
N THR A 6 -4.93 -4.55 -17.82
CA THR A 6 -5.36 -5.82 -18.43
C THR A 6 -5.01 -7.05 -17.61
N GLY A 7 -4.08 -6.95 -16.68
CA GLY A 7 -3.69 -8.01 -15.77
C GLY A 7 -3.20 -7.49 -14.45
N THR A 8 -3.49 -8.21 -13.38
CA THR A 8 -2.98 -7.93 -12.04
C THR A 8 -2.42 -9.20 -11.43
N GLY A 9 -1.42 -9.07 -10.55
CA GLY A 9 -0.82 -10.17 -9.80
C GLY A 9 -0.65 -9.80 -8.33
N LEU A 10 -0.67 -10.81 -7.47
CA LEU A 10 -0.57 -10.69 -6.03
C LEU A 10 0.36 -11.77 -5.48
N TYR A 11 1.30 -11.39 -4.65
CA TYR A 11 2.11 -12.28 -3.83
C TYR A 11 2.09 -11.81 -2.38
N HIS A 12 2.00 -12.74 -1.45
CA HIS A 12 2.21 -12.51 -0.02
C HIS A 12 3.09 -13.64 0.56
N PRO A 13 3.89 -13.37 1.59
CA PRO A 13 4.64 -14.41 2.27
C PRO A 13 3.69 -15.39 3.00
N GLU A 14 4.24 -16.52 3.45
CA GLU A 14 3.46 -17.55 4.13
C GLU A 14 3.21 -17.23 5.61
N GLU A 15 4.12 -16.48 6.23
CA GLU A 15 4.06 -16.20 7.66
C GLU A 15 2.98 -15.15 8.00
N VAL A 16 2.16 -15.49 8.99
CA VAL A 16 1.05 -14.66 9.47
C VAL A 16 1.21 -14.38 10.96
N ILE A 17 0.96 -13.13 11.34
CA ILE A 17 0.82 -12.72 12.74
C ILE A 17 -0.62 -12.30 12.99
N THR A 18 -1.26 -12.88 14.03
CA THR A 18 -2.60 -12.47 14.50
C THR A 18 -2.52 -11.28 15.44
N ASN A 19 -3.67 -10.68 15.75
CA ASN A 19 -3.72 -9.59 16.74
C ASN A 19 -3.35 -10.09 18.14
N GLU A 20 -3.76 -11.31 18.49
CA GLU A 20 -3.48 -11.93 19.78
C GLU A 20 -1.97 -12.09 19.98
N GLU A 21 -1.27 -12.71 19.03
CA GLU A 21 0.17 -12.91 19.09
C GLU A 21 0.93 -11.58 19.21
N LEU A 22 0.48 -10.58 18.46
CA LEU A 22 1.12 -9.26 18.47
C LEU A 22 0.90 -8.52 19.79
N VAL A 23 -0.30 -8.64 20.36
CA VAL A 23 -0.67 -8.07 21.65
C VAL A 23 0.08 -8.76 22.79
N ASP A 24 0.17 -10.08 22.78
CA ASP A 24 0.94 -10.83 23.78
C ASP A 24 2.40 -10.38 23.80
N CYS A 25 3.02 -10.24 22.63
CA CYS A 25 4.39 -9.75 22.48
C CYS A 25 4.54 -8.30 22.98
N LEU A 26 3.65 -7.38 22.57
CA LEU A 26 3.69 -5.99 23.03
C LEU A 26 3.51 -5.89 24.55
N ASN A 27 2.55 -6.62 25.13
CA ASN A 27 2.25 -6.55 26.56
C ASN A 27 3.42 -7.10 27.40
N ALA A 28 4.07 -8.18 26.96
CA ALA A 28 5.28 -8.70 27.60
C ALA A 28 6.43 -7.66 27.54
N TYR A 29 6.64 -7.01 26.39
CA TYR A 29 7.61 -5.92 26.26
C TYR A 29 7.27 -4.73 27.18
N VAL A 30 5.99 -4.34 27.27
CA VAL A 30 5.54 -3.24 28.15
C VAL A 30 5.79 -3.56 29.62
N GLU A 31 5.49 -4.78 30.05
CA GLU A 31 5.76 -5.22 31.42
C GLU A 31 7.25 -5.17 31.76
N GLN A 32 8.10 -5.73 30.89
CA GLN A 32 9.55 -5.66 31.03
C GLN A 32 10.04 -4.22 31.11
N PHE A 33 9.65 -3.37 30.13
CA PHE A 33 10.07 -1.97 30.08
C PHE A 33 9.68 -1.18 31.35
N ASN A 34 8.45 -1.34 31.82
CA ASN A 34 7.96 -0.63 32.99
C ASN A 34 8.65 -1.14 34.28
N SER A 35 8.94 -2.43 34.38
CA SER A 35 9.69 -3.00 35.49
C SER A 35 11.15 -2.48 35.54
N GLU A 36 11.84 -2.51 34.39
CA GLU A 36 13.23 -2.02 34.27
C GLU A 36 13.38 -0.52 34.51
N ASN A 37 12.32 0.25 34.30
CA ASN A 37 12.29 1.70 34.46
C ASN A 37 11.46 2.19 35.66
N ALA A 38 11.11 1.32 36.60
CA ALA A 38 10.18 1.62 37.70
C ALA A 38 10.57 2.88 38.48
N GLU A 39 11.83 3.01 38.90
CA GLU A 39 12.33 4.18 39.64
C GLU A 39 12.24 5.48 38.83
N LYS A 40 12.55 5.43 37.53
CA LYS A 40 12.46 6.58 36.62
C LYS A 40 11.03 7.00 36.32
N ILE A 41 10.12 6.02 36.28
CA ILE A 41 8.68 6.24 36.11
C ILE A 41 8.12 6.92 37.37
N GLU A 42 8.51 6.45 38.55
CA GLU A 42 8.09 7.04 39.83
C GLU A 42 8.65 8.49 39.99
N ALA A 43 9.87 8.72 39.53
CA ALA A 43 10.48 10.04 39.48
C ALA A 43 9.88 10.97 38.42
N GLY A 44 9.02 10.48 37.51
CA GLY A 44 8.45 11.23 36.39
C GLY A 44 9.42 11.51 35.23
N GLU A 45 10.58 10.88 35.22
CA GLU A 45 11.60 11.02 34.17
C GLU A 45 11.26 10.23 32.91
N VAL A 46 10.54 9.11 33.07
CA VAL A 46 10.11 8.22 31.98
C VAL A 46 8.61 8.01 32.06
N VAL A 47 7.93 8.06 30.92
CA VAL A 47 6.49 7.77 30.85
C VAL A 47 6.28 6.27 30.77
N ALA A 48 5.46 5.72 31.65
CA ALA A 48 5.07 4.32 31.61
C ALA A 48 4.41 3.96 30.28
N ARG A 49 4.82 2.82 29.69
CA ARG A 49 4.21 2.31 28.47
C ARG A 49 2.87 1.64 28.78
N ARG A 50 1.97 1.63 27.80
CA ARG A 50 0.63 1.02 27.92
C ARG A 50 0.51 -0.17 26.99
N GLY A 51 -0.08 -1.23 27.49
CA GLY A 51 -0.43 -2.39 26.70
C GLY A 51 -1.59 -2.17 25.71
N SER A 52 -1.90 -3.19 24.95
CA SER A 52 -2.97 -3.21 23.94
C SER A 52 -3.89 -4.41 24.14
N SER A 53 -4.93 -4.52 23.30
CA SER A 53 -5.77 -5.72 23.17
C SER A 53 -6.16 -5.94 21.70
N ALA A 54 -6.50 -7.18 21.35
CA ALA A 54 -6.96 -7.53 20.01
C ALA A 54 -8.23 -6.77 19.62
N GLU A 55 -9.17 -6.61 20.57
CA GLU A 55 -10.41 -5.85 20.36
C GLU A 55 -10.12 -4.36 20.09
N PHE A 56 -9.12 -3.79 20.77
CA PHE A 56 -8.70 -2.41 20.49
C PHE A 56 -8.20 -2.28 19.06
N ILE A 57 -7.37 -3.20 18.59
CA ILE A 57 -6.80 -3.18 17.23
C ILE A 57 -7.93 -3.31 16.21
N GLU A 58 -8.80 -4.29 16.34
CA GLU A 58 -9.90 -4.53 15.42
C GLU A 58 -10.86 -3.34 15.37
N LYS A 59 -11.26 -2.80 16.51
CA LYS A 59 -12.14 -1.63 16.58
C LYS A 59 -11.48 -0.35 15.99
N ALA A 60 -10.19 -0.19 16.22
CA ALA A 60 -9.47 1.01 15.78
C ALA A 60 -9.14 0.99 14.29
N SER A 61 -8.98 -0.18 13.66
CA SER A 61 -8.46 -0.30 12.30
C SER A 61 -9.22 -1.22 11.36
N GLY A 62 -9.91 -2.23 11.87
CA GLY A 62 -10.49 -3.34 11.11
C GLY A 62 -9.51 -4.49 10.85
N VAL A 63 -8.25 -4.39 11.31
CA VAL A 63 -7.21 -5.41 11.10
C VAL A 63 -7.41 -6.57 12.05
N LYS A 64 -7.33 -7.83 11.55
CA LYS A 64 -7.37 -9.05 12.36
C LYS A 64 -6.06 -9.82 12.31
N ARG A 65 -5.40 -9.83 11.16
CA ARG A 65 -4.10 -10.48 10.93
C ARG A 65 -3.29 -9.73 9.87
N ARG A 66 -2.03 -10.11 9.72
CA ARG A 66 -1.15 -9.58 8.66
C ARG A 66 -0.16 -10.64 8.23
N TYR A 67 0.20 -10.58 6.94
CA TYR A 67 1.33 -11.31 6.42
C TYR A 67 2.62 -10.55 6.75
N VAL A 68 3.67 -11.26 7.08
CA VAL A 68 5.00 -10.69 7.37
C VAL A 68 6.09 -11.55 6.77
N ILE A 69 7.19 -10.92 6.37
CA ILE A 69 8.34 -11.63 5.80
C ILE A 69 8.99 -12.59 6.81
N GLU A 70 9.00 -12.23 8.10
CA GLU A 70 9.60 -13.04 9.16
C GLU A 70 8.94 -12.70 10.49
N LYS A 71 8.33 -13.71 11.10
CA LYS A 71 7.50 -13.61 12.29
C LYS A 71 8.28 -13.70 13.60
N SER A 72 9.28 -14.59 13.65
CA SER A 72 9.94 -14.92 14.92
C SER A 72 10.71 -13.75 15.51
N GLY A 73 11.33 -12.94 14.67
CA GLY A 73 12.03 -11.72 15.11
C GLY A 73 11.09 -10.58 15.48
N VAL A 74 9.92 -10.49 14.82
CA VAL A 74 8.88 -9.53 15.18
C VAL A 74 8.32 -9.82 16.56
N LEU A 75 8.07 -11.09 16.89
CA LEU A 75 7.51 -11.55 18.16
C LEU A 75 8.55 -11.79 19.27
N ASP A 76 9.82 -11.49 19.02
CA ASP A 76 10.87 -11.53 20.03
C ASP A 76 10.94 -10.17 20.75
N ILE A 77 10.55 -10.12 22.02
CA ILE A 77 10.49 -8.88 22.84
C ILE A 77 11.83 -8.14 22.94
N ASN A 78 12.95 -8.85 22.76
CA ASN A 78 14.29 -8.26 22.78
C ASN A 78 14.71 -7.72 21.41
N ARG A 79 13.97 -8.03 20.35
CA ARG A 79 14.29 -7.65 18.99
C ARG A 79 13.25 -6.73 18.36
N LEU A 80 11.98 -7.16 18.33
CA LEU A 80 10.81 -6.42 17.79
C LEU A 80 11.05 -5.91 16.35
N ARG A 81 11.54 -6.80 15.48
CA ARG A 81 11.76 -6.57 14.06
C ARG A 81 12.06 -7.89 13.35
N PRO A 82 11.75 -8.04 12.05
CA PRO A 82 12.08 -9.25 11.30
C PRO A 82 13.59 -9.55 11.31
N ARG A 83 13.96 -10.83 11.22
CA ARG A 83 15.30 -11.31 10.94
C ARG A 83 15.43 -11.46 9.43
N LEU A 84 16.09 -10.50 8.79
CA LEU A 84 16.35 -10.58 7.37
C LEU A 84 17.75 -11.14 7.17
N GLU A 85 17.87 -12.20 6.38
CA GLU A 85 19.15 -12.75 5.98
C GLU A 85 19.85 -11.77 5.02
N GLU A 86 21.16 -11.63 5.20
CA GLU A 86 22.00 -10.89 4.27
C GLU A 86 22.11 -11.68 2.97
N ARG A 87 21.87 -11.02 1.85
CA ARG A 87 22.00 -11.61 0.51
C ARG A 87 23.24 -11.08 -0.17
N SER A 88 23.89 -11.93 -0.95
CA SER A 88 25.01 -11.51 -1.79
C SER A 88 24.52 -10.61 -2.95
N ASP A 89 25.45 -9.87 -3.55
CA ASP A 89 25.13 -8.99 -4.70
C ASP A 89 24.74 -9.78 -5.97
N GLU A 90 24.98 -11.09 -6.01
CA GLU A 90 24.57 -11.98 -7.10
C GLU A 90 23.13 -12.51 -6.94
N GLU A 91 22.57 -12.43 -5.74
CA GLU A 91 21.20 -12.85 -5.46
C GLU A 91 20.22 -11.70 -5.71
N LEU A 92 19.00 -12.03 -6.14
CA LEU A 92 17.95 -11.04 -6.20
C LEU A 92 17.68 -10.43 -4.81
N SER A 93 17.53 -9.12 -4.77
CA SER A 93 17.03 -8.45 -3.58
C SER A 93 15.63 -8.99 -3.22
N ILE A 94 15.25 -8.94 -1.94
CA ILE A 94 13.96 -9.45 -1.47
C ILE A 94 12.81 -8.77 -2.21
N GLN A 95 12.89 -7.46 -2.41
CA GLN A 95 11.88 -6.73 -3.17
C GLN A 95 11.82 -7.17 -4.63
N ALA A 96 12.97 -7.43 -5.27
CA ALA A 96 12.97 -7.91 -6.66
C ALA A 96 12.39 -9.31 -6.76
N GLU A 97 12.73 -10.23 -5.86
CA GLU A 97 12.18 -11.59 -5.85
C GLU A 97 10.65 -11.58 -5.74
N TRP A 98 10.09 -10.86 -4.78
CA TRP A 98 8.64 -10.76 -4.60
C TRP A 98 7.96 -10.06 -5.78
N GLY A 99 8.61 -9.01 -6.30
CA GLY A 99 8.15 -8.30 -7.48
C GLY A 99 8.08 -9.20 -8.72
N VAL A 100 9.06 -10.08 -8.93
CA VAL A 100 9.08 -11.05 -10.04
C VAL A 100 7.93 -12.05 -9.91
N ILE A 101 7.61 -12.53 -8.70
CA ILE A 101 6.50 -13.47 -8.51
C ILE A 101 5.16 -12.80 -8.87
N ALA A 102 4.89 -11.62 -8.33
CA ALA A 102 3.67 -10.88 -8.64
C ALA A 102 3.59 -10.48 -10.12
N ALA A 103 4.73 -10.08 -10.73
CA ALA A 103 4.82 -9.72 -12.13
C ALA A 103 4.47 -10.88 -13.06
N LYS A 104 4.99 -12.09 -12.81
CA LYS A 104 4.67 -13.29 -13.62
C LYS A 104 3.17 -13.56 -13.64
N GLN A 105 2.50 -13.46 -12.50
CA GLN A 105 1.05 -13.64 -12.42
C GLN A 105 0.29 -12.55 -13.19
N ALA A 106 0.72 -11.27 -13.08
CA ALA A 106 0.10 -10.17 -13.81
C ALA A 106 0.27 -10.34 -15.33
N MET A 107 1.46 -10.79 -15.79
CA MET A 107 1.75 -11.08 -17.20
C MET A 107 0.90 -12.23 -17.72
N GLU A 108 0.77 -13.33 -16.95
CA GLU A 108 -0.08 -14.46 -17.28
C GLU A 108 -1.54 -14.03 -17.43
N ASN A 109 -2.07 -13.28 -16.46
CA ASN A 109 -3.45 -12.77 -16.48
C ASN A 109 -3.72 -11.81 -17.64
N ALA A 110 -2.71 -11.06 -18.09
CA ALA A 110 -2.81 -10.18 -19.25
C ALA A 110 -2.56 -10.91 -20.59
N GLY A 111 -2.08 -12.17 -20.57
CA GLY A 111 -1.67 -12.90 -21.76
C GLY A 111 -0.52 -12.22 -22.50
N VAL A 112 0.52 -11.78 -21.76
CA VAL A 112 1.71 -11.10 -22.32
C VAL A 112 2.99 -11.78 -21.85
N THR A 113 4.05 -11.64 -22.67
CA THR A 113 5.40 -12.16 -22.39
C THR A 113 6.36 -11.01 -22.07
N ALA A 114 7.58 -11.33 -21.65
CA ALA A 114 8.63 -10.34 -21.40
C ALA A 114 8.97 -9.48 -22.64
N GLU A 115 8.88 -10.06 -23.82
CA GLU A 115 9.17 -9.40 -25.12
C GLU A 115 8.14 -8.31 -25.45
N ASP A 116 6.98 -8.38 -24.84
CA ASP A 116 5.87 -7.45 -25.06
C ASP A 116 5.99 -6.18 -24.21
N ILE A 117 6.83 -6.17 -23.17
CA ILE A 117 6.92 -5.10 -22.17
C ILE A 117 8.10 -4.19 -22.49
N ASP A 118 7.85 -2.88 -22.53
CA ASP A 118 8.87 -1.87 -22.82
C ASP A 118 9.39 -1.16 -21.55
N VAL A 119 8.57 -1.12 -20.48
CA VAL A 119 8.89 -0.35 -19.27
C VAL A 119 8.55 -1.16 -18.02
N VAL A 120 9.45 -1.15 -17.03
CA VAL A 120 9.19 -1.65 -15.69
C VAL A 120 9.29 -0.51 -14.69
N ILE A 121 8.22 -0.30 -13.93
CA ILE A 121 8.17 0.70 -12.85
C ILE A 121 7.98 -0.04 -11.53
N LEU A 122 8.93 0.13 -10.58
CA LEU A 122 8.69 -0.23 -9.20
C LEU A 122 8.23 1.02 -8.43
N ALA A 123 7.00 0.98 -7.93
CA ALA A 123 6.40 2.09 -7.18
C ALA A 123 6.03 1.61 -5.77
N CYS A 124 6.72 2.09 -4.73
CA CYS A 124 6.52 1.63 -3.36
C CYS A 124 6.81 2.72 -2.32
N SER A 125 6.57 2.41 -1.06
CA SER A 125 6.81 3.34 0.04
C SER A 125 8.25 3.34 0.54
N ASN A 126 8.95 2.22 0.41
CA ASN A 126 10.32 2.05 0.84
C ASN A 126 11.11 1.23 -0.18
N LEU A 127 12.22 1.76 -0.63
CA LEU A 127 13.16 1.05 -1.50
C LEU A 127 14.19 0.31 -0.67
N GLN A 128 14.53 -0.91 -1.06
CA GLN A 128 15.54 -1.73 -0.37
C GLN A 128 16.92 -1.07 -0.37
N ARG A 129 17.22 -0.31 -1.42
CA ARG A 129 18.47 0.45 -1.56
C ARG A 129 18.25 1.70 -2.42
N ALA A 130 19.23 2.62 -2.37
CA ALA A 130 19.18 3.86 -3.15
C ALA A 130 19.45 3.62 -4.64
N TYR A 131 20.42 2.75 -4.98
CA TYR A 131 20.81 2.33 -6.34
C TYR A 131 21.66 1.06 -6.29
N PRO A 132 21.75 0.25 -7.37
CA PRO A 132 20.93 0.36 -8.58
C PRO A 132 19.43 0.17 -8.27
N ALA A 133 18.56 0.67 -9.17
CA ALA A 133 17.11 0.55 -9.01
C ALA A 133 16.67 -0.92 -8.92
N VAL A 134 15.76 -1.24 -8.01
CA VAL A 134 15.22 -2.60 -7.86
C VAL A 134 14.38 -2.99 -9.08
N ALA A 135 13.74 -2.01 -9.74
CA ALA A 135 13.05 -2.26 -11.01
C ALA A 135 13.97 -2.84 -12.09
N ILE A 136 15.28 -2.48 -12.10
CA ILE A 136 16.26 -3.02 -13.06
C ILE A 136 16.57 -4.49 -12.76
N GLU A 137 16.59 -4.90 -11.47
CA GLU A 137 16.70 -6.32 -11.12
C GLU A 137 15.49 -7.11 -11.61
N ILE A 138 14.27 -6.58 -11.37
CA ILE A 138 13.01 -7.21 -11.83
C ILE A 138 13.03 -7.34 -13.35
N GLN A 139 13.40 -6.28 -14.07
CA GLN A 139 13.55 -6.27 -15.52
C GLN A 139 14.50 -7.37 -16.00
N THR A 140 15.67 -7.45 -15.40
CA THR A 140 16.70 -8.44 -15.74
C THR A 140 16.22 -9.87 -15.45
N ALA A 141 15.64 -10.10 -14.28
CA ALA A 141 15.14 -11.42 -13.87
C ALA A 141 14.00 -11.95 -14.74
N LEU A 142 13.20 -11.06 -15.32
CA LEU A 142 12.12 -11.39 -16.25
C LEU A 142 12.57 -11.46 -17.71
N GLY A 143 13.78 -11.00 -18.04
CA GLY A 143 14.29 -10.96 -19.42
C GLY A 143 13.67 -9.84 -20.26
N ILE A 144 13.07 -8.82 -19.64
CA ILE A 144 12.42 -7.70 -20.32
C ILE A 144 13.47 -6.80 -20.94
N GLN A 145 13.27 -6.42 -22.22
CA GLN A 145 14.07 -5.41 -22.91
C GLN A 145 13.38 -4.05 -22.77
N GLY A 146 14.17 -2.97 -22.75
CA GLY A 146 13.64 -1.61 -22.58
C GLY A 146 14.29 -0.90 -21.40
N TYR A 147 13.51 -0.20 -20.57
CA TYR A 147 14.04 0.53 -19.42
C TYR A 147 13.20 0.32 -18.14
N ALA A 148 13.85 0.55 -17.00
CA ALA A 148 13.23 0.38 -15.70
C ALA A 148 13.69 1.45 -14.72
N TYR A 149 12.83 1.83 -13.79
CA TYR A 149 13.14 2.78 -12.72
C TYR A 149 12.25 2.58 -11.49
N ASP A 150 12.76 3.05 -10.34
CA ASP A 150 12.04 3.09 -9.08
C ASP A 150 11.40 4.46 -8.86
N MET A 151 10.23 4.47 -8.19
CA MET A 151 9.61 5.70 -7.70
C MET A 151 9.04 5.51 -6.30
N ASN A 152 9.07 6.57 -5.50
CA ASN A 152 8.52 6.60 -4.15
C ASN A 152 7.52 7.75 -3.99
N VAL A 153 6.27 7.40 -3.68
CA VAL A 153 5.22 8.36 -3.28
C VAL A 153 4.47 7.77 -2.07
N ALA A 154 5.20 7.09 -1.20
CA ALA A 154 4.64 6.42 -0.02
C ALA A 154 3.40 5.57 -0.39
N CYS A 155 2.34 5.64 0.43
CA CYS A 155 1.12 4.85 0.21
C CYS A 155 0.37 5.18 -1.10
N SER A 156 0.69 6.30 -1.76
CA SER A 156 0.08 6.68 -3.04
C SER A 156 0.85 6.16 -4.25
N ALA A 157 1.96 5.42 -4.04
CA ALA A 157 2.84 5.03 -5.13
C ALA A 157 2.14 4.21 -6.23
N ALA A 158 1.14 3.38 -5.89
CA ALA A 158 0.40 2.61 -6.91
C ALA A 158 -0.37 3.51 -7.89
N THR A 159 -1.15 4.47 -7.40
CA THR A 159 -1.96 5.35 -8.27
C THR A 159 -1.10 6.36 -9.02
N PHE A 160 -0.01 6.84 -8.41
CA PHE A 160 0.97 7.66 -9.12
C PHE A 160 1.72 6.83 -10.17
N GLY A 161 2.04 5.56 -9.87
CA GLY A 161 2.62 4.61 -10.81
C GLY A 161 1.70 4.31 -11.99
N LEU A 162 0.39 4.11 -11.74
CA LEU A 162 -0.62 3.94 -12.80
C LEU A 162 -0.66 5.16 -13.73
N LYS A 163 -0.56 6.38 -13.16
CA LYS A 163 -0.48 7.60 -13.98
C LYS A 163 0.80 7.65 -14.82
N GLN A 164 1.96 7.28 -14.25
CA GLN A 164 3.21 7.21 -15.02
C GLN A 164 3.16 6.15 -16.11
N ALA A 165 2.56 4.98 -15.81
CA ALA A 165 2.35 3.93 -16.80
C ALA A 165 1.42 4.38 -17.93
N TYR A 166 0.32 5.05 -17.60
CA TYR A 166 -0.58 5.67 -18.58
C TYR A 166 0.16 6.65 -19.50
N ASP A 167 0.97 7.54 -18.92
CA ASP A 167 1.74 8.54 -19.68
C ASP A 167 2.79 7.89 -20.59
N ALA A 168 3.48 6.85 -20.10
CA ALA A 168 4.45 6.11 -20.90
C ALA A 168 3.77 5.44 -22.11
N VAL A 169 2.61 4.77 -21.91
CA VAL A 169 1.85 4.19 -23.01
C VAL A 169 1.36 5.28 -23.98
N LYS A 170 0.84 6.39 -23.44
CA LYS A 170 0.36 7.52 -24.25
C LYS A 170 1.45 8.16 -25.11
N THR A 171 2.71 8.04 -24.70
CA THR A 171 3.88 8.62 -25.39
C THR A 171 4.70 7.61 -26.18
N GLY A 172 4.22 6.36 -26.31
CA GLY A 172 4.77 5.41 -27.28
C GLY A 172 5.26 4.07 -26.71
N ALA A 173 5.25 3.84 -25.40
CA ALA A 173 5.47 2.50 -24.86
C ALA A 173 4.27 1.59 -25.21
N ARG A 174 4.54 0.36 -25.65
CA ARG A 174 3.47 -0.61 -25.95
C ARG A 174 2.80 -1.08 -24.68
N ARG A 175 3.61 -1.47 -23.69
CA ARG A 175 3.17 -2.02 -22.40
C ARG A 175 4.10 -1.61 -21.28
N VAL A 176 3.50 -1.38 -20.12
CA VAL A 176 4.19 -1.08 -18.87
C VAL A 176 3.83 -2.13 -17.84
N LEU A 177 4.84 -2.69 -17.19
CA LEU A 177 4.72 -3.50 -15.98
C LEU A 177 4.93 -2.56 -14.78
N LEU A 178 3.88 -2.32 -14.01
CA LEU A 178 3.92 -1.60 -12.75
C LEU A 178 3.96 -2.61 -11.60
N VAL A 179 4.94 -2.50 -10.71
CA VAL A 179 5.13 -3.39 -9.57
C VAL A 179 5.09 -2.57 -8.28
N ASN A 180 4.42 -3.09 -7.24
CA ASN A 180 4.36 -2.49 -5.91
C ASN A 180 4.80 -3.54 -4.90
N VAL A 181 5.97 -3.41 -4.30
CA VAL A 181 6.48 -4.33 -3.27
C VAL A 181 6.61 -3.60 -1.96
N GLU A 182 5.85 -4.04 -0.97
CA GLU A 182 5.78 -3.39 0.33
C GLU A 182 6.19 -4.38 1.43
N ILE A 183 7.40 -4.18 1.97
CA ILE A 183 7.94 -4.95 3.12
C ILE A 183 7.95 -3.99 4.32
N THR A 184 6.76 -3.67 4.77
CA THR A 184 6.50 -2.63 5.77
C THR A 184 6.84 -3.05 7.20
N SER A 185 6.90 -4.37 7.46
CA SER A 185 7.36 -4.92 8.74
C SER A 185 8.78 -4.47 9.11
N GLY A 186 9.62 -4.19 8.10
CA GLY A 186 10.99 -3.73 8.29
C GLY A 186 11.11 -2.35 8.95
N HIS A 187 10.11 -1.48 8.85
CA HIS A 187 10.12 -0.13 9.43
C HIS A 187 9.00 0.13 10.45
N THR A 188 8.20 -0.88 10.79
CA THR A 188 7.16 -0.78 11.82
C THR A 188 7.77 -0.66 13.21
N ASP A 189 7.28 0.27 14.04
CA ASP A 189 7.64 0.32 15.45
C ASP A 189 6.73 -0.60 16.27
N TYR A 190 7.18 -1.83 16.46
CA TYR A 190 6.46 -2.84 17.25
C TYR A 190 6.43 -2.55 18.76
N ARG A 191 7.13 -1.53 19.24
CA ARG A 191 7.08 -1.05 20.63
C ARG A 191 5.99 0.00 20.84
N SER A 192 5.41 0.50 19.76
CA SER A 192 4.38 1.54 19.81
C SER A 192 2.99 0.94 19.84
N ARG A 193 2.24 1.19 20.91
CA ARG A 193 0.84 0.77 21.02
C ARG A 193 -0.03 1.24 19.85
N ASP A 194 0.29 2.41 19.27
CA ASP A 194 -0.52 3.04 18.24
C ASP A 194 -0.12 2.63 16.81
N CYS A 195 1.07 2.02 16.64
CA CYS A 195 1.63 1.69 15.32
C CYS A 195 1.96 0.21 15.10
N HIS A 196 2.15 -0.59 16.16
CA HIS A 196 2.65 -1.98 16.07
C HIS A 196 1.79 -2.91 15.19
N PHE A 197 0.51 -2.60 15.03
CA PHE A 197 -0.47 -3.45 14.36
C PHE A 197 -0.80 -3.01 12.93
N ILE A 198 -0.32 -1.85 12.48
CA ILE A 198 -0.85 -1.19 11.28
C ILE A 198 -0.54 -1.98 10.01
N PHE A 199 0.68 -2.47 9.86
CA PHE A 199 1.22 -2.89 8.58
C PHE A 199 1.28 -4.40 8.34
N GLY A 200 1.27 -4.77 7.05
CA GLY A 200 1.55 -6.12 6.53
C GLY A 200 2.38 -6.05 5.24
N ASP A 201 3.00 -7.17 4.89
CA ASP A 201 3.94 -7.30 3.78
C ASP A 201 3.31 -8.00 2.57
N VAL A 202 3.58 -7.49 1.36
CA VAL A 202 2.96 -7.97 0.13
C VAL A 202 3.70 -7.46 -1.09
N ALA A 203 3.48 -8.10 -2.25
CA ALA A 203 3.79 -7.54 -3.56
C ALA A 203 2.58 -7.63 -4.49
N THR A 204 2.38 -6.60 -5.30
CA THR A 204 1.40 -6.59 -6.40
C THR A 204 2.06 -6.15 -7.70
N ALA A 205 1.45 -6.53 -8.82
CA ALA A 205 1.84 -6.05 -10.13
C ALA A 205 0.61 -5.78 -11.00
N SER A 206 0.78 -4.92 -12.00
CA SER A 206 -0.27 -4.58 -12.98
C SER A 206 0.35 -4.41 -14.36
N ILE A 207 -0.35 -4.88 -15.39
CA ILE A 207 -0.02 -4.62 -16.80
C ILE A 207 -0.91 -3.50 -17.32
N ILE A 208 -0.29 -2.48 -17.90
CA ILE A 208 -0.97 -1.33 -18.51
C ILE A 208 -0.59 -1.28 -19.99
N GLU A 209 -1.60 -1.31 -20.86
CA GLU A 209 -1.42 -1.33 -22.31
C GLU A 209 -2.56 -0.63 -23.05
N GLU A 210 -2.30 -0.17 -24.27
CA GLU A 210 -3.35 0.33 -25.18
C GLU A 210 -3.97 -0.83 -25.94
N THR A 211 -5.27 -1.08 -25.79
CA THR A 211 -5.98 -2.20 -26.42
C THR A 211 -7.48 -1.97 -26.52
N ASP A 212 -8.11 -2.57 -27.54
CA ASP A 212 -9.58 -2.66 -27.65
C ASP A 212 -10.07 -4.09 -27.46
N SER A 213 -9.16 -5.07 -27.60
CA SER A 213 -9.48 -6.48 -27.75
C SER A 213 -9.26 -7.31 -26.48
N LYS A 214 -8.90 -6.69 -25.37
CA LYS A 214 -8.69 -7.37 -24.08
C LYS A 214 -9.64 -6.87 -23.01
N THR A 215 -10.14 -7.78 -22.22
CA THR A 215 -10.84 -7.46 -20.96
C THR A 215 -9.91 -6.68 -20.05
N GLY A 216 -10.42 -5.63 -19.42
CA GLY A 216 -9.63 -4.82 -18.49
C GLY A 216 -10.37 -3.58 -18.01
N PHE A 217 -9.66 -2.76 -17.25
CA PHE A 217 -10.17 -1.48 -16.77
C PHE A 217 -9.50 -0.34 -17.54
N GLU A 218 -10.26 0.34 -18.39
CA GLU A 218 -9.79 1.52 -19.12
C GLU A 218 -9.61 2.68 -18.16
N ILE A 219 -8.44 3.33 -18.21
CA ILE A 219 -8.16 4.54 -17.44
C ILE A 219 -8.82 5.72 -18.16
N VAL A 220 -9.93 6.19 -17.60
CA VAL A 220 -10.74 7.28 -18.15
C VAL A 220 -10.19 8.65 -17.78
N ASP A 221 -9.84 8.83 -16.51
CA ASP A 221 -9.28 10.10 -16.00
C ASP A 221 -8.36 9.85 -14.80
N THR A 222 -7.41 10.74 -14.61
CA THR A 222 -6.44 10.68 -13.51
C THR A 222 -6.36 12.02 -12.79
N HIS A 223 -6.38 12.00 -11.45
CA HIS A 223 -6.23 13.19 -10.63
C HIS A 223 -5.21 12.94 -9.52
N LEU A 224 -4.06 13.63 -9.59
CA LEU A 224 -3.01 13.56 -8.59
C LEU A 224 -2.93 14.88 -7.82
N PHE A 225 -2.68 14.77 -6.51
CA PHE A 225 -2.55 15.92 -5.62
C PHE A 225 -1.47 15.67 -4.57
N THR A 226 -0.70 16.71 -4.23
CA THR A 226 0.27 16.68 -3.12
C THR A 226 0.22 17.96 -2.30
N GLN A 227 0.41 17.81 -0.99
CA GLN A 227 0.52 18.92 -0.05
C GLN A 227 1.47 18.53 1.09
N PHE A 228 2.48 19.36 1.38
CA PHE A 228 3.43 19.04 2.44
C PHE A 228 2.77 18.95 3.83
N SER A 229 3.06 17.84 4.54
CA SER A 229 2.66 17.59 5.91
C SER A 229 3.65 16.66 6.61
N ASN A 230 3.93 16.92 7.89
CA ASN A 230 4.72 16.02 8.75
C ASN A 230 3.88 15.03 9.56
N ASN A 231 2.56 15.01 9.36
CA ASN A 231 1.67 14.16 10.15
C ASN A 231 1.84 12.66 9.88
N ILE A 232 2.43 12.30 8.73
CA ILE A 232 2.89 10.92 8.43
C ILE A 232 4.34 11.05 7.95
N ARG A 233 5.27 10.36 8.62
CA ARG A 233 6.69 10.51 8.32
C ARG A 233 7.50 9.26 8.61
N ASN A 234 8.54 9.08 7.82
CA ASN A 234 9.63 8.14 8.03
C ASN A 234 10.93 8.84 7.60
N ASN A 235 11.91 8.90 8.49
CA ASN A 235 13.21 9.56 8.24
C ASN A 235 14.30 8.56 7.82
N PHE A 236 13.95 7.38 7.35
CA PHE A 236 14.94 6.43 6.86
C PHE A 236 15.56 6.93 5.55
N GLY A 237 16.86 7.19 5.57
CA GLY A 237 17.62 7.62 4.41
C GLY A 237 19.07 7.94 4.78
N PHE A 238 20.00 7.90 3.81
CA PHE A 238 21.43 8.02 4.10
C PHE A 238 21.81 9.41 4.66
N LEU A 239 21.11 10.48 4.29
CA LEU A 239 21.33 11.81 4.87
C LEU A 239 20.86 11.93 6.33
N ASN A 240 20.03 11.00 6.80
CA ASN A 240 19.61 10.88 8.18
C ASN A 240 20.41 9.80 8.94
N GLY A 241 21.52 9.36 8.41
CA GLY A 241 22.47 8.44 9.04
C GLY A 241 23.39 9.09 10.07
N SER A 242 23.08 10.29 10.57
CA SER A 242 23.90 11.01 11.52
C SER A 242 24.01 10.29 12.86
N GLU A 243 25.09 10.54 13.58
CA GLU A 243 25.41 9.94 14.89
C GLU A 243 24.37 10.24 15.97
N LEU A 244 23.60 11.31 15.79
CA LEU A 244 22.61 11.78 16.75
C LEU A 244 21.20 11.18 16.53
N THR A 245 20.95 10.49 15.42
CA THR A 245 19.63 9.93 15.16
C THR A 245 19.45 8.59 15.85
N SER A 246 18.48 8.52 16.75
CA SER A 246 18.03 7.25 17.29
C SER A 246 17.38 6.41 16.19
N ARG A 247 17.37 5.08 16.36
CA ARG A 247 16.65 4.17 15.47
C ARG A 247 15.17 4.51 15.37
N ASP A 248 14.58 5.04 16.43
CA ASP A 248 13.17 5.37 16.53
C ASP A 248 12.75 6.47 15.54
N ASP A 249 13.66 7.39 15.20
CA ASP A 249 13.40 8.42 14.17
C ASP A 249 13.34 7.87 12.74
N LYS A 250 13.84 6.65 12.51
CA LYS A 250 13.85 5.97 11.20
C LYS A 250 12.65 5.04 11.01
N GLN A 251 11.81 4.86 12.02
CA GLN A 251 10.59 4.07 11.95
C GLN A 251 9.41 4.93 11.51
N PHE A 252 8.35 4.26 11.07
CA PHE A 252 7.09 4.93 10.74
C PHE A 252 6.49 5.61 11.96
N ARG A 253 6.03 6.85 11.76
CA ARG A 253 5.27 7.59 12.77
C ARG A 253 4.16 8.41 12.14
N GLN A 254 3.07 8.58 12.87
CA GLN A 254 1.94 9.39 12.44
C GLN A 254 1.23 10.07 13.61
N ASP A 255 0.61 11.22 13.32
CA ASP A 255 -0.46 11.80 14.14
C ASP A 255 -1.81 11.34 13.56
N GLY A 256 -2.25 10.14 13.97
CA GLY A 256 -3.41 9.49 13.37
C GLY A 256 -4.70 10.31 13.46
N ARG A 257 -4.89 11.12 14.53
CA ARG A 257 -6.07 11.97 14.67
C ARG A 257 -6.10 13.11 13.65
N LYS A 258 -4.96 13.77 13.43
CA LYS A 258 -4.84 14.82 12.40
C LYS A 258 -4.98 14.24 11.01
N VAL A 259 -4.30 13.12 10.74
CA VAL A 259 -4.42 12.41 9.45
C VAL A 259 -5.88 12.09 9.15
N PHE A 260 -6.61 11.48 10.08
CA PHE A 260 -8.03 11.16 9.90
C PHE A 260 -8.86 12.40 9.56
N LYS A 261 -8.68 13.48 10.33
CA LYS A 261 -9.44 14.73 10.19
C LYS A 261 -9.14 15.46 8.88
N GLU A 262 -7.90 15.43 8.40
CA GLU A 262 -7.45 16.19 7.23
C GLU A 262 -7.58 15.39 5.94
N VAL A 263 -7.25 14.10 5.96
CA VAL A 263 -7.17 13.28 4.74
C VAL A 263 -8.55 12.81 4.27
N CYS A 264 -9.47 12.39 5.16
CA CYS A 264 -10.77 11.88 4.71
C CYS A 264 -11.57 12.90 3.89
N PRO A 265 -11.77 14.16 4.34
CA PRO A 265 -12.47 15.14 3.51
C PRO A 265 -11.70 15.55 2.26
N LEU A 266 -10.36 15.56 2.29
CA LEU A 266 -9.54 15.85 1.12
C LEU A 266 -9.73 14.79 0.03
N VAL A 267 -9.66 13.51 0.38
CA VAL A 267 -9.86 12.39 -0.54
C VAL A 267 -11.27 12.42 -1.13
N ALA A 268 -12.30 12.57 -0.29
CA ALA A 268 -13.67 12.66 -0.76
C ALA A 268 -13.88 13.82 -1.75
N LYS A 269 -13.29 14.98 -1.45
CA LYS A 269 -13.35 16.16 -2.36
C LYS A 269 -12.66 15.87 -3.70
N ILE A 270 -11.50 15.23 -3.69
CA ILE A 270 -10.75 14.91 -4.91
C ILE A 270 -11.56 13.96 -5.79
N ILE A 271 -12.10 12.87 -5.21
CA ILE A 271 -12.92 11.90 -5.94
C ILE A 271 -14.18 12.58 -6.49
N SER A 272 -14.92 13.31 -5.66
CA SER A 272 -16.15 14.01 -6.10
C SER A 272 -15.87 15.03 -7.20
N THR A 273 -14.74 15.75 -7.13
CA THR A 273 -14.33 16.69 -8.16
C THR A 273 -14.03 15.96 -9.48
N GLN A 274 -13.35 14.82 -9.42
CA GLN A 274 -13.03 14.00 -10.59
C GLN A 274 -14.29 13.44 -11.24
N LEU A 275 -15.21 12.89 -10.45
CA LEU A 275 -16.50 12.39 -10.94
C LEU A 275 -17.33 13.50 -11.61
N GLY A 276 -17.42 14.67 -10.96
CA GLY A 276 -18.15 15.83 -11.51
C GLY A 276 -17.54 16.33 -12.83
N LYS A 277 -16.20 16.38 -12.95
CA LYS A 277 -15.50 16.72 -14.20
C LYS A 277 -15.88 15.77 -15.34
N ASN A 278 -16.09 14.50 -15.05
CA ASN A 278 -16.45 13.47 -16.03
C ASN A 278 -17.98 13.27 -16.17
N SER A 279 -18.80 14.10 -15.51
CA SER A 279 -20.26 14.01 -15.53
C SER A 279 -20.81 12.68 -15.03
N ILE A 280 -20.09 12.03 -14.10
CA ILE A 280 -20.47 10.77 -13.47
C ILE A 280 -21.04 11.07 -12.08
N GLN A 281 -22.26 10.56 -11.82
CA GLN A 281 -22.84 10.64 -10.49
C GLN A 281 -22.18 9.58 -9.58
N PRO A 282 -21.92 9.87 -8.29
CA PRO A 282 -21.30 8.92 -7.37
C PRO A 282 -22.02 7.56 -7.29
N GLU A 283 -23.35 7.54 -7.43
CA GLU A 283 -24.20 6.35 -7.41
C GLU A 283 -24.00 5.44 -8.63
N ASN A 284 -23.38 5.95 -9.70
CA ASN A 284 -23.03 5.18 -10.90
C ASN A 284 -21.66 4.54 -10.81
N VAL A 285 -20.93 4.73 -9.71
CA VAL A 285 -19.65 4.07 -9.46
C VAL A 285 -19.90 2.74 -8.76
N LYS A 286 -19.50 1.65 -9.39
CA LYS A 286 -19.72 0.29 -8.89
C LYS A 286 -18.80 -0.09 -7.74
N ARG A 287 -17.55 0.42 -7.76
CA ARG A 287 -16.55 0.14 -6.71
C ARG A 287 -15.63 1.34 -6.48
N PHE A 288 -15.34 1.61 -5.22
CA PHE A 288 -14.28 2.52 -4.79
C PHE A 288 -13.17 1.68 -4.14
N TRP A 289 -12.13 1.35 -4.88
CA TRP A 289 -10.93 0.70 -4.34
C TRP A 289 -10.06 1.76 -3.67
N LEU A 290 -10.26 1.92 -2.38
CA LEU A 290 -9.54 2.91 -1.58
C LEU A 290 -8.28 2.32 -0.96
N HIS A 291 -7.31 3.17 -0.66
CA HIS A 291 -6.16 2.79 0.15
C HIS A 291 -6.60 2.13 1.45
N GLN A 292 -5.99 1.03 1.77
CA GLN A 292 -6.34 0.19 2.93
C GLN A 292 -5.54 0.62 4.18
N ALA A 293 -5.75 1.87 4.62
CA ALA A 293 -5.11 2.41 5.81
C ALA A 293 -5.85 2.04 7.09
N ASN A 294 -7.18 2.16 7.07
CA ASN A 294 -8.07 2.00 8.22
C ASN A 294 -9.52 1.90 7.73
N ALA A 295 -10.27 0.91 8.20
CA ALA A 295 -11.65 0.70 7.78
C ALA A 295 -12.56 1.90 8.07
N ASN A 296 -12.37 2.55 9.26
CA ASN A 296 -13.17 3.72 9.63
C ASN A 296 -12.90 4.93 8.72
N MET A 297 -11.68 5.07 8.18
CA MET A 297 -11.38 6.11 7.17
C MET A 297 -12.13 5.84 5.88
N ASN A 298 -12.11 4.61 5.40
CA ASN A 298 -12.76 4.22 4.16
C ASN A 298 -14.29 4.40 4.25
N GLU A 299 -14.88 4.01 5.38
CA GLU A 299 -16.30 4.24 5.65
C GLU A 299 -16.67 5.73 5.66
N LEU A 300 -15.86 6.57 6.32
CA LEU A 300 -16.10 8.02 6.34
C LEU A 300 -15.94 8.63 4.94
N ILE A 301 -14.91 8.26 4.18
CA ILE A 301 -14.69 8.74 2.82
C ILE A 301 -15.91 8.37 1.94
N LEU A 302 -16.37 7.12 2.01
CA LEU A 302 -17.55 6.68 1.26
C LEU A 302 -18.80 7.51 1.63
N LYS A 303 -19.07 7.68 2.94
CA LYS A 303 -20.21 8.50 3.42
C LYS A 303 -20.16 9.95 2.93
N LEU A 304 -18.96 10.51 2.78
CA LEU A 304 -18.77 11.86 2.26
C LEU A 304 -18.99 11.95 0.74
N ILE A 305 -18.80 10.86 -0.01
CA ILE A 305 -18.95 10.81 -1.47
C ILE A 305 -20.40 10.51 -1.86
N VAL A 306 -20.98 9.42 -1.35
CA VAL A 306 -22.30 8.91 -1.77
C VAL A 306 -23.42 9.22 -0.79
N GLY A 307 -23.13 9.81 0.37
CA GLY A 307 -24.08 10.02 1.45
C GLY A 307 -24.22 8.81 2.38
N LYS A 308 -24.73 9.08 3.58
CA LYS A 308 -24.80 8.08 4.65
C LYS A 308 -25.70 6.90 4.30
N GLU A 309 -26.88 7.16 3.77
CA GLU A 309 -27.89 6.14 3.49
C GLU A 309 -27.40 5.13 2.44
N VAL A 310 -26.76 5.60 1.36
CA VAL A 310 -26.20 4.75 0.31
C VAL A 310 -25.02 3.94 0.84
N ALA A 311 -24.12 4.58 1.60
CA ALA A 311 -22.94 3.90 2.17
C ALA A 311 -23.32 2.79 3.16
N GLU A 312 -24.39 2.96 3.94
CA GLU A 312 -24.88 1.94 4.89
C GLU A 312 -25.69 0.83 4.19
N ALA A 313 -26.31 1.12 3.04
CA ALA A 313 -27.08 0.14 2.26
C ALA A 313 -26.19 -0.81 1.44
N ASP A 314 -25.03 -0.37 0.96
CA ASP A 314 -24.08 -1.17 0.17
C ASP A 314 -22.64 -0.96 0.68
N PRO A 315 -22.24 -1.66 1.74
CA PRO A 315 -20.87 -1.57 2.25
C PRO A 315 -19.83 -2.15 1.26
N ASP A 316 -20.23 -2.99 0.33
CA ASP A 316 -19.35 -3.57 -0.69
C ASP A 316 -18.92 -2.56 -1.77
N LEU A 317 -19.51 -1.36 -1.79
CA LEU A 317 -19.00 -0.26 -2.62
C LEU A 317 -17.52 0.03 -2.37
N VAL A 318 -17.04 -0.22 -1.14
CA VAL A 318 -15.61 -0.14 -0.78
C VAL A 318 -15.12 -1.51 -0.30
N PRO A 319 -14.56 -2.33 -1.18
CA PRO A 319 -13.96 -3.61 -0.79
C PRO A 319 -12.89 -3.42 0.27
N ILE A 320 -13.02 -4.14 1.38
CA ILE A 320 -12.05 -4.12 2.49
C ILE A 320 -11.21 -5.39 2.46
N ILE A 321 -9.88 -5.22 2.57
CA ILE A 321 -8.91 -6.32 2.68
C ILE A 321 -8.08 -6.22 3.97
N LEU A 322 -8.37 -5.23 4.79
CA LEU A 322 -7.62 -4.90 6.02
C LEU A 322 -7.65 -6.01 7.06
N ASP A 323 -8.75 -6.76 7.14
CA ASP A 323 -8.92 -7.85 8.10
C ASP A 323 -7.90 -8.98 7.86
N GLU A 324 -7.49 -9.18 6.62
CA GLU A 324 -6.54 -10.22 6.21
C GLU A 324 -5.11 -9.71 6.02
N PHE A 325 -4.95 -8.57 5.30
CA PHE A 325 -3.64 -8.08 4.85
C PHE A 325 -3.09 -6.96 5.72
N ALA A 326 -3.91 -6.35 6.61
CA ALA A 326 -3.61 -5.07 7.25
C ALA A 326 -3.32 -3.96 6.22
N ASN A 327 -2.63 -2.91 6.61
CA ASN A 327 -2.22 -1.85 5.69
C ASN A 327 -0.95 -2.28 4.94
N THR A 328 -1.09 -2.58 3.68
CA THR A 328 0.03 -2.92 2.77
C THR A 328 0.51 -1.72 1.96
N SER A 329 0.45 -0.52 2.56
CA SER A 329 0.89 0.72 1.95
C SER A 329 0.31 0.93 0.53
N SER A 330 1.15 1.08 -0.51
CA SER A 330 0.68 1.34 -1.88
C SER A 330 -0.05 0.16 -2.52
N ALA A 331 0.29 -1.08 -2.15
CA ALA A 331 -0.26 -2.27 -2.78
C ALA A 331 -1.73 -2.54 -2.45
N GLY A 332 -2.25 -2.02 -1.33
CA GLY A 332 -3.60 -2.33 -0.84
C GLY A 332 -4.72 -2.00 -1.83
N VAL A 333 -4.59 -0.93 -2.59
CA VAL A 333 -5.57 -0.56 -3.62
C VAL A 333 -5.59 -1.57 -4.78
N ILE A 334 -4.43 -2.11 -5.15
CA ILE A 334 -4.32 -3.12 -6.21
C ILE A 334 -4.82 -4.48 -5.73
N ILE A 335 -4.59 -4.84 -4.46
CA ILE A 335 -5.17 -6.06 -3.86
C ILE A 335 -6.70 -6.00 -3.89
N ALA A 336 -7.27 -4.86 -3.49
CA ALA A 336 -8.72 -4.67 -3.49
C ALA A 336 -9.29 -4.78 -4.91
N LEU A 337 -8.64 -4.18 -5.92
CA LEU A 337 -8.99 -4.36 -7.33
C LEU A 337 -8.87 -5.83 -7.76
N HIS A 338 -7.72 -6.46 -7.51
CA HIS A 338 -7.42 -7.85 -7.91
C HIS A 338 -8.48 -8.84 -7.41
N ARG A 339 -8.96 -8.66 -6.18
CA ARG A 339 -9.92 -9.55 -5.53
C ARG A 339 -11.38 -9.31 -5.89
N SER A 340 -11.72 -8.16 -6.46
CA SER A 340 -13.11 -7.79 -6.78
C SER A 340 -13.33 -7.33 -8.22
N ALA A 341 -12.34 -7.51 -9.08
CA ALA A 341 -12.39 -7.10 -10.48
C ALA A 341 -13.52 -7.77 -11.30
N ASP A 342 -13.87 -8.99 -10.95
CA ASP A 342 -14.93 -9.81 -11.55
C ASP A 342 -16.35 -9.37 -11.11
N GLN A 343 -16.46 -8.60 -10.04
CA GLN A 343 -17.72 -8.06 -9.54
C GLN A 343 -18.17 -6.78 -10.27
N VAL A 344 -17.36 -6.29 -11.21
CA VAL A 344 -17.65 -5.12 -12.04
C VAL A 344 -17.95 -5.58 -13.46
N ASN A 345 -19.12 -5.20 -13.98
CA ASN A 345 -19.59 -5.62 -15.30
C ASN A 345 -19.09 -4.66 -16.40
N ASP A 346 -19.27 -5.08 -17.66
CA ASP A 346 -18.95 -4.26 -18.81
C ASP A 346 -19.67 -2.89 -18.77
N GLY A 347 -18.93 -1.83 -19.03
CA GLY A 347 -19.43 -0.45 -19.01
C GLY A 347 -19.52 0.19 -17.62
N GLU A 348 -19.42 -0.57 -16.51
CA GLU A 348 -19.48 -0.01 -15.16
C GLU A 348 -18.18 0.73 -14.78
N TYR A 349 -18.32 1.78 -13.98
CA TYR A 349 -17.22 2.60 -13.49
C TYR A 349 -16.69 2.13 -12.14
N GLY A 350 -15.39 2.35 -11.94
CA GLY A 350 -14.71 2.20 -10.66
C GLY A 350 -13.73 3.34 -10.40
N VAL A 351 -13.37 3.55 -9.15
CA VAL A 351 -12.35 4.52 -8.73
C VAL A 351 -11.28 3.82 -7.90
N LEU A 352 -10.03 3.85 -8.35
CA LEU A 352 -8.88 3.50 -7.52
C LEU A 352 -8.35 4.78 -6.87
N CYS A 353 -8.30 4.83 -5.54
CA CYS A 353 -7.76 6.00 -4.86
C CYS A 353 -6.80 5.61 -3.73
N SER A 354 -5.56 6.01 -3.88
CA SER A 354 -4.53 5.91 -2.82
C SER A 354 -4.26 7.27 -2.20
N PHE A 355 -3.96 7.27 -0.91
CA PHE A 355 -3.61 8.47 -0.16
C PHE A 355 -2.63 8.13 0.97
N GLY A 356 -1.80 9.08 1.36
CA GLY A 356 -0.82 8.84 2.40
C GLY A 356 0.12 10.01 2.66
N ALA A 357 1.34 9.65 3.08
CA ALA A 357 2.36 10.63 3.43
C ALA A 357 2.60 11.62 2.28
N GLY A 358 2.88 12.81 2.68
CA GLY A 358 3.06 13.93 1.80
C GLY A 358 2.38 15.18 2.36
N TYR A 359 1.03 15.39 2.39
CA TYR A 359 0.10 14.38 1.87
C TYR A 359 0.20 14.19 0.36
N SER A 360 -0.08 13.00 -0.07
CA SER A 360 -0.28 12.66 -1.47
C SER A 360 -1.61 11.93 -1.65
N VAL A 361 -2.34 12.24 -2.72
CA VAL A 361 -3.59 11.58 -3.11
C VAL A 361 -3.56 11.34 -4.61
N GLY A 362 -3.81 10.11 -5.04
CA GLY A 362 -3.98 9.78 -6.44
C GLY A 362 -5.31 9.09 -6.65
N SER A 363 -6.16 9.63 -7.54
CA SER A 363 -7.45 9.07 -7.92
C SER A 363 -7.45 8.74 -9.41
N ILE A 364 -7.77 7.50 -9.73
CA ILE A 364 -7.82 6.95 -11.09
C ILE A 364 -9.24 6.48 -11.34
N LEU A 365 -9.94 7.18 -12.23
CA LEU A 365 -11.26 6.77 -12.70
C LEU A 365 -11.09 5.73 -13.81
N VAL A 366 -11.75 4.60 -13.68
CA VAL A 366 -11.69 3.52 -14.66
C VAL A 366 -13.08 3.07 -15.09
N GLN A 367 -13.16 2.48 -16.29
CA GLN A 367 -14.35 1.81 -16.80
C GLN A 367 -14.00 0.38 -17.18
N LYS A 368 -14.82 -0.58 -16.77
CA LYS A 368 -14.65 -1.98 -17.15
C LYS A 368 -15.02 -2.18 -18.61
N HIS A 369 -14.19 -2.95 -19.32
CA HIS A 369 -14.48 -3.47 -20.65
C HIS A 369 -14.27 -4.99 -20.66
N VAL A 370 -15.22 -5.69 -21.21
CA VAL A 370 -15.18 -7.15 -21.43
C VAL A 370 -15.02 -7.40 -22.93
N ALA A 371 -14.00 -8.21 -23.30
CA ALA A 371 -13.70 -8.54 -24.70
C ALA A 371 -14.58 -9.70 -25.20
#